data_1fb5e3abb8c2de6f428bda563fdeb62d
#
_entry.id   1fb5e3abb8c2de6f428bda563fdeb62d
#
_cell.length_a   1.000
_cell.length_b   1.000
_cell.length_c   1.000
_cell.angle_alpha   90.00
_cell.angle_beta   90.00
_cell.angle_gamma   90.00
#
_symmetry.space_group_name_H-M   'P 1'
#
loop_
_entity.id
_entity.type
_entity.pdbx_description
1 polymer ?
#
loop_
_entity_poly.entity_id
_entity_poly.type
_entity_poly.pdbx_seq_one_letter_code
_entity_poly.pdbx_strand_id
1 'polypeptide(L)'
;MPESVLTDSLVNINGDSVQTLEILFLTTIIALLPSMLVMMTSFARYIISLSFLRTAMGTQQSPPNMVLVGIALFLTLITMNPVLTRIETEAWEPYTAQEISGEEFIDRASLPLKQFMLDNTKWDTLEMFCDLAHVDVPADRAGAEELPLRLIVPAFMTQELQRAFYTGFLLYIPFLLIDVVVSSTLMSMGMIMLPPAMISTPFKLLLFVSINGWELLFSTLIQGVN
;
A
#
# COMPACT_ATOMS: atom_id res chain seq x y z
N MET A 1 34.78 20.79 36.86
CA MET A 1 34.20 19.45 36.79
C MET A 1 32.69 19.57 36.58
N PRO A 2 32.10 18.93 35.63
CA PRO A 2 32.45 17.73 34.86
C PRO A 2 32.22 17.91 33.33
N GLU A 3 33.28 18.04 32.57
CA GLU A 3 33.20 18.00 31.07
C GLU A 3 33.39 16.56 30.52
N SER A 4 33.64 15.58 31.38
CA SER A 4 34.01 14.24 30.92
C SER A 4 32.85 13.25 30.68
N VAL A 5 31.61 13.65 30.97
CA VAL A 5 30.44 12.74 30.83
C VAL A 5 29.78 12.84 29.46
N LEU A 6 30.03 13.93 28.69
CA LEU A 6 29.42 14.14 27.38
C LEU A 6 30.24 13.52 26.22
N THR A 7 31.50 13.15 26.45
CA THR A 7 32.38 12.60 25.41
C THR A 7 32.29 11.07 25.25
N ASP A 8 31.68 10.37 26.21
CA ASP A 8 31.55 8.91 26.16
C ASP A 8 30.34 8.40 25.33
N SER A 9 29.57 9.34 24.73
CA SER A 9 28.38 9.00 23.93
C SER A 9 28.65 8.93 22.41
N LEU A 10 29.92 8.94 22.00
CA LEU A 10 30.29 8.85 20.60
C LEU A 10 30.53 7.40 20.18
N VAL A 11 29.80 6.91 19.21
CA VAL A 11 30.06 5.62 18.57
C VAL A 11 30.94 5.88 17.35
N ASN A 12 32.08 5.17 17.27
CA ASN A 12 33.01 5.29 16.16
C ASN A 12 32.61 4.30 15.04
N ILE A 13 32.20 4.83 13.88
CA ILE A 13 31.86 4.06 12.69
C ILE A 13 32.83 4.47 11.58
N ASN A 14 33.68 3.54 11.12
CA ASN A 14 34.70 3.77 10.06
C ASN A 14 35.68 4.92 10.34
N GLY A 15 36.00 5.21 11.60
CA GLY A 15 36.89 6.26 11.97
C GLY A 15 36.28 7.64 12.24
N ASP A 16 34.99 7.80 11.95
CA ASP A 16 34.23 9.00 12.27
C ASP A 16 33.44 8.83 13.58
N SER A 17 33.50 9.82 14.46
CA SER A 17 32.72 9.84 15.69
C SER A 17 31.31 10.37 15.40
N VAL A 18 30.31 9.51 15.55
CA VAL A 18 28.90 9.86 15.36
C VAL A 18 28.21 9.95 16.72
N GLN A 19 27.43 10.98 16.93
CA GLN A 19 26.69 11.13 18.18
C GLN A 19 25.61 10.04 18.30
N THR A 20 25.44 9.49 19.49
CA THR A 20 24.46 8.41 19.79
C THR A 20 23.04 8.79 19.36
N LEU A 21 22.69 10.08 19.43
CA LEU A 21 21.39 10.60 18.98
C LEU A 21 21.19 10.48 17.47
N GLU A 22 22.22 10.67 16.67
CA GLU A 22 22.16 10.53 15.20
C GLU A 22 21.94 9.07 14.80
N ILE A 23 22.63 8.13 15.48
CA ILE A 23 22.43 6.70 15.27
C ILE A 23 21.03 6.28 15.68
N LEU A 24 20.54 6.75 16.82
CA LEU A 24 19.19 6.49 17.30
C LEU A 24 18.14 7.02 16.30
N PHE A 25 18.33 8.22 15.78
CA PHE A 25 17.45 8.85 14.79
C PHE A 25 17.46 8.04 13.48
N LEU A 26 18.64 7.69 12.97
CA LEU A 26 18.79 6.91 11.74
C LEU A 26 18.15 5.51 11.87
N THR A 27 18.39 4.82 12.98
CA THR A 27 17.79 3.50 13.21
C THR A 27 16.27 3.58 13.36
N THR A 28 15.75 4.64 13.97
CA THR A 28 14.31 4.88 14.06
C THR A 28 13.69 5.11 12.67
N ILE A 29 14.31 5.92 11.82
CA ILE A 29 13.85 6.12 10.43
C ILE A 29 13.84 4.80 9.68
N ILE A 30 14.94 4.03 9.73
CA ILE A 30 15.04 2.72 9.05
C ILE A 30 13.94 1.76 9.54
N ALA A 31 13.64 1.74 10.83
CA ALA A 31 12.58 0.91 11.40
C ALA A 31 11.18 1.32 10.94
N LEU A 32 10.96 2.59 10.59
CA LEU A 32 9.68 3.12 10.09
C LEU A 32 9.50 2.95 8.58
N LEU A 33 10.57 2.73 7.80
CA LEU A 33 10.50 2.59 6.34
C LEU A 33 9.47 1.56 5.85
N PRO A 34 9.37 0.34 6.43
CA PRO A 34 8.36 -0.63 5.98
C PRO A 34 6.92 -0.12 6.17
N SER A 35 6.64 0.58 7.25
CA SER A 35 5.31 1.15 7.50
C SER A 35 5.01 2.31 6.55
N MET A 36 5.98 3.16 6.24
CA MET A 36 5.83 4.24 5.25
C MET A 36 5.56 3.65 3.86
N LEU A 37 6.28 2.60 3.45
CA LEU A 37 6.04 1.91 2.18
C LEU A 37 4.60 1.42 2.09
N VAL A 38 4.09 0.75 3.13
CA VAL A 38 2.71 0.27 3.17
C VAL A 38 1.69 1.41 3.11
N MET A 39 1.95 2.53 3.82
CA MET A 39 0.99 3.62 3.98
C MET A 39 1.02 4.68 2.89
N MET A 40 2.12 4.81 2.14
CA MET A 40 2.30 5.87 1.14
C MET A 40 2.31 5.34 -0.30
N THR A 41 2.00 4.05 -0.49
CA THR A 41 1.97 3.41 -1.81
C THR A 41 0.68 2.60 -2.00
N SER A 42 0.47 2.07 -3.22
CA SER A 42 -0.67 1.19 -3.54
C SER A 42 -0.57 -0.22 -2.91
N PHE A 43 0.46 -0.52 -2.12
CA PHE A 43 0.67 -1.83 -1.52
C PHE A 43 -0.54 -2.35 -0.74
N ALA A 44 -1.15 -1.48 0.09
CA ALA A 44 -2.31 -1.84 0.90
C ALA A 44 -3.48 -2.29 0.03
N ARG A 45 -3.74 -1.60 -1.09
CA ARG A 45 -4.79 -1.99 -2.07
C ARG A 45 -4.53 -3.38 -2.62
N TYR A 46 -3.31 -3.66 -3.05
CA TYR A 46 -2.97 -4.94 -3.67
C TYR A 46 -3.05 -6.10 -2.69
N ILE A 47 -2.44 -5.99 -1.52
CA ILE A 47 -2.43 -7.10 -0.56
C ILE A 47 -3.84 -7.43 -0.06
N ILE A 48 -4.69 -6.43 0.15
CA ILE A 48 -6.07 -6.62 0.58
C ILE A 48 -6.89 -7.27 -0.55
N SER A 49 -6.81 -6.76 -1.79
CA SER A 49 -7.53 -7.32 -2.93
C SER A 49 -7.13 -8.79 -3.19
N LEU A 50 -5.84 -9.12 -3.12
CA LEU A 50 -5.33 -10.48 -3.25
C LEU A 50 -5.81 -11.38 -2.11
N SER A 51 -5.92 -10.86 -0.89
CA SER A 51 -6.47 -11.59 0.25
C SER A 51 -7.95 -11.88 0.08
N PHE A 52 -8.73 -10.94 -0.46
CA PHE A 52 -10.13 -11.15 -0.82
C PHE A 52 -10.29 -12.23 -1.89
N LEU A 53 -9.46 -12.20 -2.95
CA LEU A 53 -9.47 -13.24 -3.98
C LEU A 53 -9.27 -14.63 -3.37
N ARG A 54 -8.23 -14.81 -2.54
CA ARG A 54 -7.95 -16.08 -1.86
C ARG A 54 -9.15 -16.57 -1.05
N THR A 55 -9.78 -15.66 -0.31
CA THR A 55 -10.97 -15.98 0.48
C THR A 55 -12.16 -16.35 -0.40
N ALA A 56 -12.38 -15.62 -1.50
CA ALA A 56 -13.46 -15.88 -2.45
C ALA A 56 -13.33 -17.25 -3.12
N MET A 57 -12.10 -17.66 -3.47
CA MET A 57 -11.82 -19.00 -4.03
C MET A 57 -12.05 -20.14 -3.03
N GLY A 58 -12.13 -19.86 -1.72
CA GLY A 58 -12.29 -20.88 -0.68
C GLY A 58 -11.04 -21.69 -0.35
N THR A 59 -9.86 -21.26 -0.80
CA THR A 59 -8.60 -22.00 -0.67
C THR A 59 -7.88 -21.82 0.65
N GLN A 60 -8.48 -21.15 1.63
CA GLN A 60 -8.03 -20.89 3.01
C GLN A 60 -6.56 -20.43 3.17
N GLN A 61 -5.58 -21.20 2.68
CA GLN A 61 -4.14 -20.93 2.85
C GLN A 61 -3.34 -20.90 1.56
N SER A 62 -3.96 -21.15 0.40
CA SER A 62 -3.27 -21.15 -0.91
C SER A 62 -3.83 -20.03 -1.79
N PRO A 63 -2.97 -19.12 -2.32
CA PRO A 63 -1.52 -19.01 -2.13
C PRO A 63 -1.12 -18.59 -0.69
N PRO A 64 0.09 -19.00 -0.22
CA PRO A 64 0.62 -18.58 1.09
C PRO A 64 0.76 -17.07 1.21
N ASN A 65 0.66 -16.52 2.42
CA ASN A 65 0.77 -15.06 2.66
C ASN A 65 2.05 -14.45 2.07
N MET A 66 3.18 -15.16 2.19
CA MET A 66 4.45 -14.67 1.67
C MET A 66 4.42 -14.48 0.13
N VAL A 67 3.72 -15.35 -0.59
CA VAL A 67 3.52 -15.23 -2.05
C VAL A 67 2.65 -14.02 -2.37
N LEU A 68 1.55 -13.82 -1.64
CA LEU A 68 0.67 -12.64 -1.83
C LEU A 68 1.41 -11.33 -1.54
N VAL A 69 2.21 -11.29 -0.47
CA VAL A 69 3.04 -10.13 -0.13
C VAL A 69 4.06 -9.86 -1.23
N GLY A 70 4.74 -10.90 -1.73
CA GLY A 70 5.70 -10.77 -2.83
C GLY A 70 5.05 -10.21 -4.10
N ILE A 71 3.90 -10.75 -4.51
CA ILE A 71 3.14 -10.25 -5.67
C ILE A 71 2.73 -8.78 -5.44
N ALA A 72 2.16 -8.46 -4.27
CA ALA A 72 1.75 -7.10 -3.95
C ALA A 72 2.93 -6.10 -4.01
N LEU A 73 4.12 -6.50 -3.54
CA LEU A 73 5.33 -5.68 -3.63
C LEU A 73 5.75 -5.44 -5.10
N PHE A 74 5.76 -6.48 -5.95
CA PHE A 74 6.11 -6.32 -7.35
C PHE A 74 5.10 -5.44 -8.11
N LEU A 75 3.79 -5.62 -7.86
CA LEU A 75 2.75 -4.73 -8.43
C LEU A 75 2.94 -3.29 -7.95
N THR A 76 3.29 -3.09 -6.68
CA THR A 76 3.60 -1.78 -6.13
C THR A 76 4.80 -1.13 -6.81
N LEU A 77 5.88 -1.88 -7.03
CA LEU A 77 7.06 -1.35 -7.75
C LEU A 77 6.72 -0.93 -9.18
N ILE A 78 5.86 -1.69 -9.87
CA ILE A 78 5.42 -1.33 -11.23
C ILE A 78 4.63 -0.01 -11.21
N THR A 79 3.66 0.13 -10.31
CA THR A 79 2.81 1.33 -10.24
C THR A 79 3.54 2.55 -9.69
N MET A 80 4.50 2.35 -8.78
CA MET A 80 5.30 3.43 -8.19
C MET A 80 6.51 3.81 -9.03
N ASN A 81 6.81 3.06 -10.10
CA ASN A 81 7.96 3.34 -10.96
C ASN A 81 8.05 4.80 -11.44
N PRO A 82 6.99 5.44 -11.96
CA PRO A 82 7.06 6.84 -12.36
C PRO A 82 7.37 7.80 -11.19
N VAL A 83 6.84 7.50 -10.00
CA VAL A 83 7.12 8.29 -8.79
C VAL A 83 8.58 8.12 -8.35
N LEU A 84 9.08 6.89 -8.35
CA LEU A 84 10.47 6.58 -7.99
C LEU A 84 11.47 7.21 -8.97
N THR A 85 11.18 7.17 -10.27
CA THR A 85 12.03 7.82 -11.28
C THR A 85 12.08 9.34 -11.07
N ARG A 86 10.96 9.96 -10.72
CA ARG A 86 10.94 11.40 -10.41
C ARG A 86 11.74 11.71 -9.14
N ILE A 87 11.64 10.90 -8.10
CA ILE A 87 12.45 11.08 -6.89
C ILE A 87 13.94 10.95 -7.22
N GLU A 88 14.30 9.99 -8.08
CA GLU A 88 15.69 9.80 -8.52
C GLU A 88 16.21 11.04 -9.24
N THR A 89 15.50 11.54 -10.25
CA THR A 89 15.96 12.65 -11.10
C THR A 89 15.83 14.02 -10.43
N GLU A 90 14.76 14.26 -9.66
CA GLU A 90 14.45 15.58 -9.08
C GLU A 90 15.12 15.80 -7.70
N ALA A 91 15.45 14.72 -6.97
CA ALA A 91 16.01 14.80 -5.63
C ALA A 91 17.33 14.05 -5.46
N TRP A 92 17.42 12.76 -5.84
CA TRP A 92 18.59 11.94 -5.56
C TRP A 92 19.82 12.34 -6.38
N GLU A 93 19.69 12.53 -7.69
CA GLU A 93 20.79 12.94 -8.56
C GLU A 93 21.37 14.31 -8.16
N PRO A 94 20.55 15.39 -7.94
CA PRO A 94 21.08 16.67 -7.47
C PRO A 94 21.73 16.59 -6.09
N TYR A 95 21.21 15.75 -5.19
CA TYR A 95 21.80 15.55 -3.86
C TYR A 95 23.18 14.87 -3.94
N THR A 96 23.31 13.82 -4.75
CA THR A 96 24.60 13.13 -4.95
C THR A 96 25.63 14.00 -5.69
N ALA A 97 25.16 14.91 -6.56
CA ALA A 97 25.98 15.93 -7.20
C ALA A 97 26.37 17.09 -6.26
N GLN A 98 25.89 17.09 -5.02
CA GLN A 98 26.10 18.16 -4.03
C GLN A 98 25.53 19.52 -4.44
N GLU A 99 24.50 19.52 -5.30
CA GLU A 99 23.83 20.73 -5.77
C GLU A 99 22.76 21.22 -4.79
N ILE A 100 22.21 20.32 -3.97
CA ILE A 100 21.17 20.61 -2.98
C ILE A 100 21.56 20.12 -1.58
N SER A 101 20.99 20.76 -0.56
CA SER A 101 21.15 20.38 0.84
C SER A 101 20.34 19.14 1.20
N GLY A 102 20.62 18.49 2.35
CA GLY A 102 19.82 17.37 2.85
C GLY A 102 18.38 17.75 3.17
N GLU A 103 18.11 18.97 3.61
CA GLU A 103 16.78 19.49 3.86
C GLU A 103 15.99 19.63 2.53
N GLU A 104 16.60 20.24 1.54
CA GLU A 104 16.02 20.39 0.20
C GLU A 104 15.81 19.04 -0.50
N PHE A 105 16.68 18.05 -0.25
CA PHE A 105 16.48 16.68 -0.71
C PHE A 105 15.17 16.07 -0.16
N ILE A 106 14.91 16.23 1.14
CA ILE A 106 13.68 15.70 1.76
C ILE A 106 12.44 16.36 1.16
N ASP A 107 12.47 17.67 0.97
CA ASP A 107 11.37 18.41 0.38
C ASP A 107 11.09 17.96 -1.06
N ARG A 108 12.13 17.91 -1.90
CA ARG A 108 12.01 17.47 -3.30
C ARG A 108 11.60 16.01 -3.42
N ALA A 109 12.11 15.11 -2.56
CA ALA A 109 11.73 13.69 -2.58
C ALA A 109 10.29 13.46 -2.10
N SER A 110 9.79 14.30 -1.20
CA SER A 110 8.43 14.19 -0.67
C SER A 110 7.35 14.61 -1.67
N LEU A 111 7.66 15.54 -2.59
CA LEU A 111 6.69 16.12 -3.51
C LEU A 111 6.08 15.11 -4.48
N PRO A 112 6.85 14.25 -5.21
CA PRO A 112 6.26 13.22 -6.06
C PRO A 112 5.38 12.22 -5.31
N LEU A 113 5.73 11.89 -4.05
CA LEU A 113 4.91 11.03 -3.20
C LEU A 113 3.60 11.70 -2.79
N LYS A 114 3.64 12.99 -2.41
CA LYS A 114 2.44 13.76 -2.09
C LYS A 114 1.50 13.83 -3.30
N GLN A 115 2.03 14.16 -4.47
CA GLN A 115 1.26 14.23 -5.72
C GLN A 115 0.60 12.88 -6.03
N PHE A 116 1.33 11.79 -5.97
CA PHE A 116 0.78 10.45 -6.16
C PHE A 116 -0.37 10.15 -5.18
N MET A 117 -0.20 10.45 -3.90
CA MET A 117 -1.25 10.24 -2.90
C MET A 117 -2.48 11.13 -3.16
N LEU A 118 -2.28 12.40 -3.51
CA LEU A 118 -3.36 13.33 -3.83
C LEU A 118 -4.10 12.93 -5.10
N ASP A 119 -3.40 12.45 -6.14
CA ASP A 119 -4.01 11.95 -7.39
C ASP A 119 -4.88 10.73 -7.16
N ASN A 120 -4.54 9.94 -6.17
CA ASN A 120 -5.29 8.76 -5.77
C ASN A 120 -6.29 8.99 -4.63
N THR A 121 -6.46 10.22 -4.13
CA THR A 121 -7.40 10.59 -3.07
C THR A 121 -8.54 11.42 -3.62
N LYS A 122 -9.79 11.10 -3.22
CA LYS A 122 -10.94 11.93 -3.53
C LYS A 122 -10.91 13.21 -2.71
N TRP A 123 -11.36 14.31 -3.32
CA TRP A 123 -11.38 15.60 -2.67
C TRP A 123 -12.21 15.60 -1.38
N ASP A 124 -13.41 15.02 -1.41
CA ASP A 124 -14.27 14.90 -0.23
C ASP A 124 -13.60 14.21 0.96
N THR A 125 -12.73 13.22 0.66
CA THR A 125 -11.98 12.53 1.71
C THR A 125 -10.88 13.41 2.29
N LEU A 126 -10.20 14.19 1.46
CA LEU A 126 -9.18 15.14 1.90
C LEU A 126 -9.80 16.25 2.75
N GLU A 127 -10.91 16.84 2.27
CA GLU A 127 -11.71 17.86 2.97
C GLU A 127 -12.13 17.36 4.36
N MET A 128 -12.67 16.16 4.47
CA MET A 128 -13.03 15.54 5.75
C MET A 128 -11.85 15.53 6.73
N PHE A 129 -10.63 15.16 6.27
CA PHE A 129 -9.46 15.15 7.17
C PHE A 129 -8.95 16.54 7.51
N CYS A 130 -9.09 17.52 6.61
CA CYS A 130 -8.80 18.93 6.92
C CYS A 130 -9.74 19.45 8.00
N ASP A 131 -11.05 19.19 7.86
CA ASP A 131 -12.07 19.60 8.85
C ASP A 131 -11.81 18.97 10.22
N LEU A 132 -11.53 17.67 10.28
CA LEU A 132 -11.20 16.97 11.52
C LEU A 132 -9.94 17.51 12.21
N ALA A 133 -9.00 18.03 11.44
CA ALA A 133 -7.76 18.61 11.95
C ALA A 133 -7.85 20.13 12.19
N HIS A 134 -9.00 20.75 11.89
CA HIS A 134 -9.20 22.21 11.96
C HIS A 134 -8.17 22.98 11.11
N VAL A 135 -7.88 22.48 9.91
CA VAL A 135 -7.01 23.09 8.90
C VAL A 135 -7.87 23.57 7.75
N ASP A 136 -7.58 24.74 7.20
CA ASP A 136 -8.30 25.27 6.05
C ASP A 136 -8.17 24.32 4.86
N VAL A 137 -9.31 24.05 4.20
CA VAL A 137 -9.36 23.24 2.99
C VAL A 137 -8.71 24.02 1.85
N PRO A 138 -7.68 23.47 1.18
CA PRO A 138 -7.05 24.15 0.06
C PRO A 138 -8.03 24.36 -1.09
N ALA A 139 -7.88 25.48 -1.83
CA ALA A 139 -8.79 25.81 -2.93
C ALA A 139 -8.59 24.92 -4.15
N ASP A 140 -7.38 24.39 -4.32
CA ASP A 140 -6.98 23.55 -5.47
C ASP A 140 -5.94 22.48 -5.09
N ARG A 141 -5.54 21.67 -6.07
CA ARG A 141 -4.53 20.62 -5.86
C ARG A 141 -3.15 21.16 -5.56
N ALA A 142 -2.77 22.30 -6.10
CA ALA A 142 -1.47 22.91 -5.83
C ALA A 142 -1.39 23.32 -4.34
N GLY A 143 -2.44 23.92 -3.80
CA GLY A 143 -2.53 24.21 -2.37
C GLY A 143 -2.56 22.94 -1.50
N ALA A 144 -3.11 21.82 -2.01
CA ALA A 144 -3.11 20.57 -1.28
C ALA A 144 -1.71 19.94 -1.14
N GLU A 145 -0.77 20.24 -2.03
CA GLU A 145 0.63 19.79 -1.93
C GLU A 145 1.37 20.41 -0.73
N GLU A 146 0.92 21.57 -0.26
CA GLU A 146 1.46 22.25 0.93
C GLU A 146 0.99 21.60 2.23
N LEU A 147 -0.09 20.79 2.18
CA LEU A 147 -0.58 20.10 3.36
C LEU A 147 0.47 19.17 3.96
N PRO A 148 0.51 19.04 5.29
CA PRO A 148 1.42 18.13 5.95
C PRO A 148 1.02 16.66 5.67
N LEU A 149 2.02 15.78 5.55
CA LEU A 149 1.81 14.33 5.32
C LEU A 149 0.86 13.68 6.32
N ARG A 150 0.79 14.19 7.55
CA ARG A 150 -0.14 13.70 8.59
C ARG A 150 -1.63 13.82 8.20
N LEU A 151 -1.97 14.65 7.20
CA LEU A 151 -3.34 14.76 6.64
C LEU A 151 -3.47 13.97 5.35
N ILE A 152 -2.50 14.07 4.46
CA ILE A 152 -2.53 13.40 3.15
C ILE A 152 -2.49 11.88 3.30
N VAL A 153 -1.61 11.34 4.15
CA VAL A 153 -1.45 9.88 4.32
C VAL A 153 -2.73 9.19 4.80
N PRO A 154 -3.40 9.64 5.88
CA PRO A 154 -4.64 8.99 6.30
C PRO A 154 -5.78 9.16 5.30
N ALA A 155 -5.88 10.30 4.60
CA ALA A 155 -6.86 10.51 3.54
C ALA A 155 -6.62 9.52 2.38
N PHE A 156 -5.39 9.40 1.92
CA PHE A 156 -4.98 8.43 0.90
C PHE A 156 -5.25 6.99 1.35
N MET A 157 -4.84 6.60 2.56
CA MET A 157 -5.07 5.25 3.09
C MET A 157 -6.56 4.91 3.17
N THR A 158 -7.40 5.85 3.59
CA THR A 158 -8.85 5.66 3.59
C THR A 158 -9.37 5.35 2.20
N GLN A 159 -8.88 6.08 1.18
CA GLN A 159 -9.26 5.86 -0.21
C GLN A 159 -8.74 4.52 -0.75
N GLU A 160 -7.50 4.15 -0.41
CA GLU A 160 -6.91 2.85 -0.80
C GLU A 160 -7.67 1.67 -0.20
N LEU A 161 -8.03 1.76 1.07
CA LEU A 161 -8.88 0.77 1.74
C LEU A 161 -10.26 0.66 1.05
N GLN A 162 -10.91 1.78 0.78
CA GLN A 162 -12.22 1.79 0.09
C GLN A 162 -12.12 1.12 -1.28
N ARG A 163 -11.10 1.44 -2.08
CA ARG A 163 -10.87 0.83 -3.40
C ARG A 163 -10.57 -0.67 -3.29
N ALA A 164 -9.75 -1.06 -2.29
CA ALA A 164 -9.43 -2.47 -2.05
C ALA A 164 -10.67 -3.29 -1.68
N PHE A 165 -11.52 -2.77 -0.80
CA PHE A 165 -12.78 -3.42 -0.43
C PHE A 165 -13.76 -3.49 -1.60
N TYR A 166 -13.88 -2.42 -2.39
CA TYR A 166 -14.72 -2.41 -3.58
C TYR A 166 -14.28 -3.46 -4.61
N THR A 167 -12.99 -3.51 -4.92
CA THR A 167 -12.42 -4.52 -5.82
C THR A 167 -12.60 -5.93 -5.26
N GLY A 168 -12.33 -6.11 -3.95
CA GLY A 168 -12.56 -7.38 -3.26
C GLY A 168 -14.00 -7.85 -3.34
N PHE A 169 -14.95 -6.94 -3.15
CA PHE A 169 -16.37 -7.24 -3.27
C PHE A 169 -16.74 -7.69 -4.70
N LEU A 170 -16.29 -6.96 -5.72
CA LEU A 170 -16.53 -7.34 -7.11
C LEU A 170 -15.95 -8.71 -7.46
N LEU A 171 -14.75 -9.01 -6.96
CA LEU A 171 -14.13 -10.32 -7.12
C LEU A 171 -14.93 -11.44 -6.44
N TYR A 172 -15.63 -11.13 -5.36
CA TYR A 172 -16.40 -12.12 -4.61
C TYR A 172 -17.68 -12.58 -5.34
N ILE A 173 -18.31 -11.70 -6.13
CA ILE A 173 -19.61 -11.95 -6.79
C ILE A 173 -19.62 -13.25 -7.62
N PRO A 174 -18.70 -13.48 -8.60
CA PRO A 174 -18.76 -14.70 -9.42
C PRO A 174 -18.58 -15.97 -8.60
N PHE A 175 -17.74 -15.94 -7.57
CA PHE A 175 -17.53 -17.09 -6.70
C PHE A 175 -18.72 -17.37 -5.77
N LEU A 176 -19.41 -16.34 -5.32
CA LEU A 176 -20.64 -16.44 -4.54
C LEU A 176 -21.76 -17.09 -5.35
N LEU A 177 -21.88 -16.75 -6.64
CA LEU A 177 -22.86 -17.40 -7.52
C LEU A 177 -22.62 -18.91 -7.62
N ILE A 178 -21.37 -19.37 -7.73
CA ILE A 178 -21.03 -20.79 -7.73
C ILE A 178 -21.45 -21.44 -6.40
N ASP A 179 -21.18 -20.79 -5.26
CA ASP A 179 -21.57 -21.31 -3.96
C ASP A 179 -23.09 -21.48 -3.85
N VAL A 180 -23.88 -20.51 -4.31
CA VAL A 180 -25.35 -20.56 -4.30
C VAL A 180 -25.87 -21.68 -5.17
N VAL A 181 -25.36 -21.83 -6.40
CA VAL A 181 -25.77 -22.89 -7.33
C VAL A 181 -25.46 -24.27 -6.76
N VAL A 182 -24.24 -24.48 -6.28
CA VAL A 182 -23.84 -25.75 -5.69
C VAL A 182 -24.64 -26.08 -4.44
N SER A 183 -24.83 -25.11 -3.54
CA SER A 183 -25.62 -25.32 -2.32
C SER A 183 -27.06 -25.65 -2.63
N SER A 184 -27.69 -24.93 -3.56
CA SER A 184 -29.08 -25.20 -3.98
C SER A 184 -29.24 -26.60 -4.59
N THR A 185 -28.30 -27.02 -5.41
CA THR A 185 -28.29 -28.34 -6.03
C THR A 185 -28.18 -29.44 -4.97
N LEU A 186 -27.22 -29.33 -4.05
CA LEU A 186 -27.00 -30.30 -2.98
C LEU A 186 -28.22 -30.43 -2.08
N MET A 187 -28.84 -29.30 -1.72
CA MET A 187 -30.08 -29.29 -0.90
C MET A 187 -31.25 -29.97 -1.63
N SER A 188 -31.41 -29.72 -2.94
CA SER A 188 -32.49 -30.35 -3.71
C SER A 188 -32.32 -31.86 -3.85
N MET A 189 -31.08 -32.36 -3.79
CA MET A 189 -30.78 -33.80 -3.79
C MET A 189 -30.86 -34.44 -2.39
N GLY A 190 -31.23 -33.67 -1.35
CA GLY A 190 -31.28 -34.15 0.03
C GLY A 190 -29.93 -34.33 0.73
N MET A 191 -28.85 -33.85 0.13
CA MET A 191 -27.47 -34.00 0.67
C MET A 191 -27.13 -32.91 1.69
N ILE A 192 -27.92 -32.81 2.79
CA ILE A 192 -27.81 -31.74 3.80
C ILE A 192 -26.49 -31.83 4.61
N MET A 193 -25.95 -33.04 4.78
CA MET A 193 -24.75 -33.23 5.60
C MET A 193 -23.43 -32.94 4.86
N LEU A 194 -23.47 -32.74 3.55
CA LEU A 194 -22.26 -32.48 2.76
C LEU A 194 -21.94 -30.98 2.74
N PRO A 195 -20.75 -30.54 3.21
CA PRO A 195 -20.38 -29.12 3.18
C PRO A 195 -20.30 -28.61 1.73
N PRO A 196 -21.16 -27.65 1.31
CA PRO A 196 -21.18 -27.15 -0.07
C PRO A 196 -19.82 -26.58 -0.54
N ALA A 197 -19.06 -25.98 0.38
CA ALA A 197 -17.74 -25.40 0.09
C ALA A 197 -16.75 -26.45 -0.45
N MET A 198 -16.81 -27.72 -0.04
CA MET A 198 -15.94 -28.77 -0.56
C MET A 198 -16.19 -29.08 -2.03
N ILE A 199 -17.45 -28.95 -2.46
CA ILE A 199 -17.85 -29.21 -3.84
C ILE A 199 -17.68 -27.95 -4.71
N SER A 200 -17.94 -26.75 -4.18
CA SER A 200 -17.84 -25.51 -4.94
C SER A 200 -16.40 -25.08 -5.22
N THR A 201 -15.45 -25.35 -4.32
CA THR A 201 -14.06 -24.92 -4.47
C THR A 201 -13.40 -25.38 -5.80
N PRO A 202 -13.50 -26.64 -6.25
CA PRO A 202 -12.96 -27.04 -7.55
C PRO A 202 -13.55 -26.27 -8.73
N PHE A 203 -14.84 -25.96 -8.71
CA PHE A 203 -15.51 -25.18 -9.77
C PHE A 203 -15.03 -23.73 -9.77
N LYS A 204 -14.81 -23.13 -8.59
CA LYS A 204 -14.25 -21.79 -8.45
C LYS A 204 -12.84 -21.70 -9.05
N LEU A 205 -11.98 -22.67 -8.73
CA LEU A 205 -10.62 -22.74 -9.28
C LEU A 205 -10.65 -22.92 -10.79
N LEU A 206 -11.51 -23.82 -11.30
CA LEU A 206 -11.64 -24.06 -12.74
C LEU A 206 -12.12 -22.81 -13.47
N LEU A 207 -13.14 -22.10 -12.94
CA LEU A 207 -13.57 -20.82 -13.49
C LEU A 207 -12.42 -19.82 -13.55
N PHE A 208 -11.72 -19.62 -12.43
CA PHE A 208 -10.64 -18.64 -12.32
C PHE A 208 -9.50 -18.92 -13.31
N VAL A 209 -9.11 -20.18 -13.46
CA VAL A 209 -8.07 -20.58 -14.44
C VAL A 209 -8.58 -20.40 -15.88
N SER A 210 -9.84 -20.76 -16.15
CA SER A 210 -10.42 -20.69 -17.51
C SER A 210 -10.51 -19.27 -18.07
N ILE A 211 -10.66 -18.26 -17.20
CA ILE A 211 -10.73 -16.85 -17.60
C ILE A 211 -9.37 -16.12 -17.53
N ASN A 212 -8.25 -16.83 -17.33
CA ASN A 212 -6.94 -16.25 -17.05
C ASN A 212 -7.02 -15.24 -15.87
N GLY A 213 -7.64 -15.65 -14.77
CA GLY A 213 -8.01 -14.79 -13.65
C GLY A 213 -6.85 -13.98 -13.04
N TRP A 214 -5.62 -14.53 -13.03
CA TRP A 214 -4.46 -13.78 -12.54
C TRP A 214 -4.10 -12.59 -13.43
N GLU A 215 -4.07 -12.78 -14.74
CA GLU A 215 -3.77 -11.73 -15.71
C GLU A 215 -4.82 -10.62 -15.67
N LEU A 216 -6.11 -11.02 -15.66
CA LEU A 216 -7.22 -10.09 -15.55
C LEU A 216 -7.16 -9.28 -14.25
N LEU A 217 -6.87 -9.94 -13.13
CA LEU A 217 -6.76 -9.27 -11.83
C LEU A 217 -5.61 -8.27 -11.80
N PHE A 218 -4.40 -8.68 -12.18
CA PHE A 218 -3.22 -7.81 -12.13
C PHE A 218 -3.37 -6.61 -13.05
N SER A 219 -3.86 -6.81 -14.27
CA SER A 219 -4.11 -5.70 -15.20
C SER A 219 -5.14 -4.72 -14.65
N THR A 220 -6.23 -5.20 -14.06
CA THR A 220 -7.27 -4.37 -13.45
C THR A 220 -6.75 -3.60 -12.23
N LEU A 221 -5.95 -4.25 -11.39
CA LEU A 221 -5.38 -3.62 -10.20
C LEU A 221 -4.40 -2.49 -10.56
N ILE A 222 -3.53 -2.72 -11.56
CA ILE A 222 -2.56 -1.71 -12.03
C ILE A 222 -3.27 -0.54 -12.71
N GLN A 223 -4.21 -0.83 -13.61
CA GLN A 223 -4.99 0.21 -14.32
C GLN A 223 -5.88 1.04 -13.40
N GLY A 224 -6.23 0.53 -12.24
CA GLY A 224 -7.01 1.24 -11.22
C GLY A 224 -6.21 2.25 -10.39
N VAL A 225 -4.90 2.40 -10.64
CA VAL A 225 -4.03 3.42 -10.00
C VAL A 225 -3.79 4.52 -11.03
N ASN A 226 -4.08 5.75 -10.65
CA ASN A 226 -3.87 6.95 -11.49
C ASN A 226 -2.45 7.52 -11.29
#